data_c3e29066559291f694cdc7f6d62c70ac
#
_entry.id   c3e29066559291f694cdc7f6d62c70ac
#
_cell.length_a   1.000
_cell.length_b   1.000
_cell.length_c   1.000
_cell.angle_alpha   90.00
_cell.angle_beta   90.00
_cell.angle_gamma   90.00
#
_symmetry.space_group_name_H-M   'P 1'
#
loop_
_entity.id
_entity.type
_entity.pdbx_description
1 polymer ?
#
loop_
_entity_poly.entity_id
_entity_poly.type
_entity_poly.pdbx_seq_one_letter_code
_entity_poly.pdbx_strand_id
1 'polypeptide(L)'
;MSEFKDMFNGAVDSICRKTGEAAKITKISLEIEAQKCRLSKIYQRIGEAVVSGALASGDGEEVVFKYIDEAKTEKQRLCELIEKKKELCSKTACKNCGASAKSGTYCGNCGEFVR
;
A
#
# COMPACT_ATOMS: atom_id res chain seq x y z
N MET A 1 -3.29 11.39 16.19
CA MET A 1 -3.42 10.12 15.45
C MET A 1 -4.84 9.74 15.11
N SER A 2 -5.81 10.00 15.98
CA SER A 2 -7.23 9.77 15.66
C SER A 2 -7.72 10.65 14.51
N GLU A 3 -7.26 11.89 14.44
CA GLU A 3 -7.61 12.82 13.35
C GLU A 3 -7.12 12.32 11.99
N PHE A 4 -5.92 11.76 11.93
CA PHE A 4 -5.38 11.19 10.70
C PHE A 4 -6.20 9.98 10.25
N LYS A 5 -6.58 9.11 11.18
CA LYS A 5 -7.45 7.97 10.89
C LYS A 5 -8.82 8.40 10.37
N ASP A 6 -9.41 9.41 10.98
CA ASP A 6 -10.71 9.93 10.57
C ASP A 6 -10.64 10.58 9.18
N MET A 7 -9.60 11.36 8.91
CA MET A 7 -9.35 11.91 7.57
C MET A 7 -9.13 10.81 6.54
N PHE A 8 -8.36 9.79 6.89
CA PHE A 8 -8.08 8.65 6.03
C PHE A 8 -9.34 7.87 5.71
N ASN A 9 -10.14 7.54 6.72
CA ASN A 9 -11.40 6.82 6.54
C ASN A 9 -12.42 7.64 5.76
N GLY A 10 -12.50 8.93 6.03
CA GLY A 10 -13.37 9.84 5.29
C GLY A 10 -12.98 9.96 3.83
N ALA A 11 -11.68 10.02 3.54
CA ALA A 11 -11.18 10.05 2.16
C ALA A 11 -11.50 8.75 1.43
N VAL A 12 -11.31 7.60 2.08
CA VAL A 12 -11.64 6.28 1.51
C VAL A 12 -13.14 6.18 1.21
N ASP A 13 -13.99 6.57 2.16
CA ASP A 13 -15.44 6.53 1.96
C ASP A 13 -15.90 7.45 0.84
N SER A 14 -15.35 8.66 0.77
CA SER A 14 -15.65 9.62 -0.29
C SER A 14 -15.28 9.08 -1.67
N ILE A 15 -14.14 8.42 -1.79
CA ILE A 15 -13.63 7.86 -3.04
C ILE A 15 -14.45 6.65 -3.47
N CYS A 16 -14.83 5.78 -2.54
CA CYS A 16 -15.66 4.60 -2.81
C CYS A 16 -17.05 4.94 -3.37
N ARG A 17 -17.52 6.17 -3.15
CA ARG A 17 -18.80 6.63 -3.67
C ARG A 17 -18.75 7.15 -5.11
N LYS A 18 -17.56 7.43 -5.64
CA LYS A 18 -17.44 8.16 -6.91
C LYS A 18 -17.51 7.28 -8.17
N THR A 19 -16.70 6.24 -8.28
CA THR A 19 -16.71 5.36 -9.45
C THR A 19 -16.08 4.00 -9.15
N GLY A 20 -16.56 2.93 -9.77
CA GLY A 20 -16.22 1.57 -9.40
C GLY A 20 -14.72 1.22 -9.40
N GLU A 21 -14.05 1.27 -10.56
CA GLU A 21 -12.67 0.77 -10.67
C GLU A 21 -11.63 1.80 -10.20
N ALA A 22 -11.83 3.08 -10.54
CA ALA A 22 -10.94 4.14 -10.07
C ALA A 22 -10.96 4.24 -8.54
N ALA A 23 -12.13 4.06 -7.92
CA ALA A 23 -12.27 4.04 -6.48
C ALA A 23 -11.52 2.87 -5.85
N LYS A 24 -11.56 1.69 -6.47
CA LYS A 24 -10.82 0.51 -6.00
C LYS A 24 -9.32 0.74 -6.02
N ILE A 25 -8.80 1.32 -7.09
CA ILE A 25 -7.38 1.64 -7.23
C ILE A 25 -6.94 2.63 -6.14
N THR A 26 -7.72 3.67 -5.90
CA THR A 26 -7.40 4.65 -4.88
C THR A 26 -7.46 4.04 -3.48
N LYS A 27 -8.45 3.20 -3.21
CA LYS A 27 -8.57 2.48 -1.95
C LYS A 27 -7.34 1.60 -1.69
N ILE A 28 -6.91 0.83 -2.69
CA ILE A 28 -5.72 -0.02 -2.58
C ILE A 28 -4.46 0.83 -2.40
N SER A 29 -4.35 1.96 -3.09
CA SER A 29 -3.22 2.88 -2.91
C SER A 29 -3.12 3.40 -1.48
N LEU A 30 -4.26 3.72 -0.86
CA LEU A 30 -4.30 4.14 0.55
C LEU A 30 -3.92 3.00 1.49
N GLU A 31 -4.38 1.78 1.21
CA GLU A 31 -3.99 0.59 1.97
C GLU A 31 -2.49 0.33 1.88
N ILE A 32 -1.89 0.49 0.70
CA ILE A 32 -0.45 0.36 0.49
C ILE A 32 0.31 1.38 1.35
N GLU A 33 -0.11 2.64 1.35
CA GLU A 33 0.53 3.67 2.17
C GLU A 33 0.41 3.37 3.67
N ALA A 34 -0.74 2.90 4.12
CA ALA A 34 -0.94 2.49 5.51
C ALA A 34 -0.04 1.31 5.88
N GLN A 35 0.11 0.34 4.97
CA GLN A 35 0.97 -0.82 5.18
C GLN A 35 2.45 -0.43 5.22
N LYS A 36 2.88 0.51 4.36
CA LYS A 36 4.23 1.06 4.39
C LYS A 36 4.52 1.75 5.72
N CYS A 37 3.55 2.48 6.27
CA CYS A 37 3.70 3.12 7.58
C CYS A 37 3.87 2.10 8.70
N ARG A 38 3.10 1.02 8.69
CA ARG A 38 3.24 -0.07 9.66
C ARG A 38 4.62 -0.71 9.59
N LEU A 39 5.08 -1.00 8.39
CA LEU A 39 6.39 -1.59 8.16
C LEU A 39 7.50 -0.66 8.65
N SER A 40 7.39 0.63 8.36
CA SER A 40 8.35 1.65 8.82
C SER A 40 8.44 1.68 10.35
N LYS A 41 7.30 1.59 11.04
CA LYS A 41 7.27 1.53 12.52
C LYS A 41 7.96 0.29 13.06
N ILE A 42 7.79 -0.85 12.40
CA ILE A 42 8.45 -2.09 12.80
C ILE A 42 9.97 -1.95 12.62
N TYR A 43 10.42 -1.42 11.49
CA TYR A 43 11.84 -1.16 11.27
C TYR A 43 12.43 -0.19 12.31
N GLN A 44 11.66 0.82 12.70
CA GLN A 44 12.06 1.75 13.74
C GLN A 44 12.24 1.03 15.09
N ARG A 45 11.33 0.14 15.45
CA ARG A 45 11.43 -0.66 16.66
C ARG A 45 12.67 -1.57 16.65
N ILE A 46 12.96 -2.19 15.52
CA ILE A 46 14.15 -3.01 15.33
C ILE A 46 15.40 -2.14 15.55
N GLY A 47 15.45 -0.98 14.92
CA GLY A 47 16.57 -0.05 15.05
C GLY A 47 16.77 0.41 16.49
N GLU A 48 15.69 0.78 17.18
CA GLU A 48 15.73 1.18 18.58
C GLU A 48 16.22 0.05 19.48
N ALA A 49 15.76 -1.17 19.25
CA ALA A 49 16.19 -2.34 20.02
C ALA A 49 17.69 -2.62 19.84
N VAL A 50 18.21 -2.49 18.63
CA VAL A 50 19.64 -2.67 18.36
C VAL A 50 20.47 -1.57 19.01
N VAL A 51 20.06 -0.31 18.86
CA VAL A 51 20.77 0.85 19.43
C VAL A 51 20.76 0.84 20.95
N SER A 52 19.65 0.39 21.56
CA SER A 52 19.56 0.31 23.02
C SER A 52 20.38 -0.81 23.64
N GLY A 53 21.06 -1.62 22.81
CA GLY A 53 21.90 -2.71 23.30
C GLY A 53 21.12 -3.96 23.69
N ALA A 54 19.90 -4.12 23.20
CA ALA A 54 19.09 -5.30 23.48
C ALA A 54 19.77 -6.61 23.07
N LEU A 55 20.58 -6.59 22.02
CA LEU A 55 21.35 -7.74 21.57
C LEU A 55 22.45 -8.16 22.54
N ALA A 56 22.93 -7.23 23.38
CA ALA A 56 23.97 -7.50 24.39
C ALA A 56 23.43 -8.18 25.64
N SER A 57 22.12 -8.15 25.86
CA SER A 57 21.48 -8.66 27.08
C SER A 57 20.96 -10.10 26.99
N GLY A 58 21.28 -10.84 25.94
CA GLY A 58 20.86 -12.24 25.80
C GLY A 58 19.39 -12.45 25.41
N ASP A 59 18.49 -11.72 26.02
CA ASP A 59 17.04 -11.79 25.71
C ASP A 59 16.67 -10.90 24.52
N GLY A 60 17.52 -9.96 24.17
CA GLY A 60 17.28 -9.02 23.10
C GLY A 60 17.21 -9.65 21.70
N GLU A 61 17.91 -10.76 21.50
CA GLU A 61 17.90 -11.49 20.24
C GLU A 61 16.49 -11.99 19.89
N GLU A 62 15.78 -12.57 20.85
CA GLU A 62 14.41 -13.06 20.65
C GLU A 62 13.46 -11.93 20.28
N VAL A 63 13.58 -10.78 20.92
CA VAL A 63 12.76 -9.61 20.65
C VAL A 63 12.99 -9.10 19.23
N VAL A 64 14.27 -9.01 18.83
CA VAL A 64 14.63 -8.57 17.47
C VAL A 64 14.13 -9.55 16.42
N PHE A 65 14.29 -10.85 16.62
CA PHE A 65 13.79 -11.85 15.69
C PHE A 65 12.27 -11.83 15.57
N LYS A 66 11.57 -11.58 16.66
CA LYS A 66 10.11 -11.42 16.64
C LYS A 66 9.69 -10.24 15.76
N TYR A 67 10.36 -9.09 15.90
CA TYR A 67 10.09 -7.94 15.04
C TYR A 67 10.46 -8.21 13.59
N ILE A 68 11.53 -8.95 13.33
CA ILE A 68 11.92 -9.34 11.96
C ILE A 68 10.82 -10.21 11.33
N ASP A 69 10.26 -11.16 12.07
CA ASP A 69 9.18 -12.00 11.58
C ASP A 69 7.91 -11.18 11.29
N GLU A 70 7.58 -10.22 12.17
CA GLU A 70 6.48 -9.29 11.92
C GLU A 70 6.73 -8.47 10.65
N ALA A 71 7.95 -7.97 10.46
CA ALA A 71 8.32 -7.21 9.27
C ALA A 71 8.17 -8.04 8.00
N LYS A 72 8.57 -9.29 8.02
CA LYS A 72 8.43 -10.20 6.88
C LYS A 72 6.97 -10.41 6.52
N THR A 73 6.11 -10.62 7.51
CA THR A 73 4.67 -10.81 7.31
C THR A 73 4.04 -9.55 6.72
N GLU A 74 4.35 -8.38 7.26
CA GLU A 74 3.82 -7.12 6.77
C GLU A 74 4.34 -6.78 5.37
N LYS A 75 5.60 -7.11 5.09
CA LYS A 75 6.19 -6.95 3.75
C LYS A 75 5.49 -7.83 2.73
N GLN A 76 5.13 -9.05 3.09
CA GLN A 76 4.40 -9.96 2.21
C GLN A 76 3.01 -9.40 1.90
N ARG A 77 2.30 -8.88 2.89
CA ARG A 77 1.01 -8.21 2.69
C ARG A 77 1.13 -7.01 1.76
N LEU A 78 2.19 -6.23 1.93
CA LEU A 78 2.47 -5.10 1.04
C LEU A 78 2.66 -5.55 -0.40
N CYS A 79 3.42 -6.62 -0.63
CA CYS A 79 3.62 -7.17 -1.96
C CYS A 79 2.32 -7.64 -2.60
N GLU A 80 1.44 -8.28 -1.83
CA GLU A 80 0.13 -8.72 -2.29
C GLU A 80 -0.75 -7.52 -2.70
N LEU A 81 -0.73 -6.45 -1.92
CA LEU A 81 -1.47 -5.23 -2.24
C LEU A 81 -0.94 -4.56 -3.50
N ILE A 82 0.38 -4.52 -3.68
CA ILE A 82 1.01 -3.96 -4.87
C ILE A 82 0.63 -4.78 -6.11
N GLU A 83 0.60 -6.10 -6.02
CA GLU A 83 0.16 -6.97 -7.11
C GLU A 83 -1.30 -6.72 -7.48
N LYS A 84 -2.19 -6.60 -6.49
CA LYS A 84 -3.60 -6.26 -6.72
C LYS A 84 -3.75 -4.92 -7.42
N LYS A 85 -2.97 -3.92 -7.01
CA LYS A 85 -2.98 -2.61 -7.65
C LYS A 85 -2.54 -2.70 -9.10
N LYS A 86 -1.48 -3.46 -9.39
CA LYS A 86 -1.00 -3.68 -10.76
C LYS A 86 -2.06 -4.31 -11.64
N GLU A 87 -2.77 -5.32 -11.14
CA GLU A 87 -3.86 -5.97 -11.88
C GLU A 87 -4.97 -4.99 -12.20
N LEU A 88 -5.40 -4.18 -11.23
CA LEU A 88 -6.43 -3.18 -11.44
C LEU A 88 -5.99 -2.10 -12.42
N CYS A 89 -4.75 -1.63 -12.30
CA CYS A 89 -4.20 -0.63 -13.21
C CYS A 89 -4.08 -1.16 -14.65
N SER A 90 -3.73 -2.44 -14.81
CA SER A 90 -3.63 -3.03 -16.15
C SER A 90 -4.99 -3.15 -16.84
N LYS A 91 -6.08 -3.28 -16.08
CA LYS A 91 -7.43 -3.31 -16.61
C LYS A 91 -7.94 -1.93 -17.02
N THR A 92 -7.44 -0.88 -16.39
CA THR A 92 -7.89 0.50 -16.62
C THR A 92 -6.88 1.35 -17.36
N ALA A 93 -5.68 0.83 -17.63
CA ALA A 93 -4.65 1.55 -18.36
C ALA A 93 -4.81 1.38 -19.86
N CYS A 94 -4.59 2.46 -20.61
CA CYS A 94 -4.50 2.40 -22.07
C CYS A 94 -3.26 1.59 -22.47
N LYS A 95 -3.45 0.59 -23.31
CA LYS A 95 -2.34 -0.27 -23.77
C LYS A 95 -1.36 0.47 -24.69
N ASN A 96 -1.80 1.56 -25.29
CA ASN A 96 -0.98 2.32 -26.22
C ASN A 96 -0.08 3.32 -25.50
N CYS A 97 -0.63 4.15 -24.62
CA CYS A 97 0.13 5.21 -23.95
C CYS A 97 0.33 5.00 -22.43
N GLY A 98 -0.32 3.99 -21.85
CA GLY A 98 -0.23 3.72 -20.43
C GLY A 98 -1.01 4.66 -19.52
N ALA A 99 -1.71 5.65 -20.08
CA ALA A 99 -2.51 6.58 -19.30
C ALA A 99 -3.74 5.88 -18.72
N SER A 100 -4.22 6.37 -17.60
CA SER A 100 -5.45 5.87 -16.98
C SER A 100 -6.64 6.13 -17.92
N ALA A 101 -7.31 5.08 -18.35
CA ALA A 101 -8.44 5.18 -19.26
C ALA A 101 -9.48 4.11 -18.94
N LYS A 102 -10.75 4.45 -19.11
CA LYS A 102 -11.84 3.54 -18.84
C LYS A 102 -11.98 2.52 -19.96
N SER A 103 -12.11 1.23 -19.62
CA SER A 103 -12.33 0.16 -20.57
C SER A 103 -13.64 0.38 -21.36
N GLY A 104 -13.59 0.17 -22.66
CA GLY A 104 -14.73 0.38 -23.53
C GLY A 104 -14.91 1.81 -24.04
N THR A 105 -13.95 2.69 -23.79
CA THR A 105 -13.96 4.09 -24.26
C THR A 105 -12.65 4.43 -24.96
N TYR A 106 -12.62 5.59 -25.60
CA TYR A 106 -11.39 6.11 -26.19
C TYR A 106 -10.53 6.78 -25.12
N CYS A 107 -9.22 6.57 -25.21
CA CYS A 107 -8.28 7.21 -24.29
C CYS A 107 -8.26 8.73 -24.49
N GLY A 108 -8.47 9.49 -23.42
CA GLY A 108 -8.44 10.96 -23.46
C GLY A 108 -7.05 11.55 -23.74
N ASN A 109 -5.99 10.73 -23.59
CA ASN A 109 -4.62 11.18 -23.81
C ASN A 109 -4.12 10.91 -25.25
N CYS A 110 -4.31 9.69 -25.76
CA CYS A 110 -3.80 9.31 -27.09
C CYS A 110 -4.88 9.06 -28.14
N GLY A 111 -6.14 8.99 -27.75
CA GLY A 111 -7.26 8.78 -28.66
C GLY A 111 -7.51 7.32 -29.08
N GLU A 112 -6.67 6.38 -28.64
CA GLU A 112 -6.85 4.97 -28.94
C GLU A 112 -8.01 4.36 -28.16
N PHE A 113 -8.68 3.37 -28.76
CA PHE A 113 -9.77 2.65 -28.10
C PHE A 113 -9.21 1.72 -27.02
N VAL A 114 -9.75 1.82 -25.81
CA VAL A 114 -9.34 1.02 -24.65
C VAL A 114 -10.26 -0.19 -24.53
N ARG A 115 -9.69 -1.36 -24.69
CA ARG A 115 -10.44 -2.63 -24.54
C ARG A 115 -10.50 -3.10 -23.11
#